data_dc3ab626d526290969c99b6731e96b5f
#
_entry.id   dc3ab626d526290969c99b6731e96b5f
#
_cell.length_a   1.000
_cell.length_b   1.000
_cell.length_c   1.000
_cell.angle_alpha   90.00
_cell.angle_beta   90.00
_cell.angle_gamma   90.00
#
_symmetry.space_group_name_H-M   'P 1'
#
loop_
_entity.id
_entity.type
_entity.pdbx_description
1 polymer ?
#
loop_
_entity_poly.entity_id
_entity_poly.type
_entity_poly.pdbx_seq_one_letter_code
_entity_poly.pdbx_strand_id
1 'polypeptide(L)'
;MNIIFGSGGNDSVALVQWAIEKGLKDLHVAYSNTGWAADFWAERLDSFRALVEKNGGTYHEIPSEGMVSLVTRKKGWPRNGMAFCSYELKIKPAMEWLETIDPDGDATCLVGVRREESARRAQWPEWVEESQNHGGRSLHSQLVRHSVQERDELILRAGFEVLPHRSMECYPCVNASKADIAMLDSKRIDYIESVEIGLGVGERSGKKKTMFRPASKKGASGIREVWQWSQTSNFAPGQADIFCDSGFCG
;
A
#
# COMPACT_ATOMS: atom_id res chain seq x y z
N MET A 1 -17.40 6.93 15.54
CA MET A 1 -16.20 7.29 14.74
C MET A 1 -16.09 6.37 13.53
N ASN A 2 -15.80 6.91 12.34
CA ASN A 2 -15.56 6.14 11.12
C ASN A 2 -14.10 6.35 10.68
N ILE A 3 -13.36 5.27 10.48
CA ILE A 3 -11.93 5.33 10.20
C ILE A 3 -11.63 4.66 8.86
N ILE A 4 -10.96 5.37 7.96
CA ILE A 4 -10.45 4.84 6.68
C ILE A 4 -8.92 4.83 6.73
N PHE A 5 -8.32 3.67 6.47
CA PHE A 5 -6.89 3.59 6.20
C PHE A 5 -6.66 3.75 4.70
N GLY A 6 -6.10 4.89 4.32
CA GLY A 6 -6.01 5.32 2.93
C GLY A 6 -4.59 5.61 2.47
N SER A 7 -4.21 5.08 1.32
CA SER A 7 -2.90 5.28 0.69
C SER A 7 -2.87 6.42 -0.34
N GLY A 8 -4.02 7.05 -0.62
CA GLY A 8 -4.18 7.96 -1.76
C GLY A 8 -4.29 7.24 -3.12
N GLY A 9 -4.28 5.90 -3.14
CA GLY A 9 -4.55 5.10 -4.34
C GLY A 9 -6.00 5.14 -4.78
N ASN A 10 -6.31 4.53 -5.91
CA ASN A 10 -7.65 4.56 -6.51
C ASN A 10 -8.75 4.12 -5.54
N ASP A 11 -8.57 2.98 -4.86
CA ASP A 11 -9.59 2.46 -3.96
C ASP A 11 -9.74 3.32 -2.69
N SER A 12 -8.66 3.94 -2.21
CA SER A 12 -8.71 4.86 -1.07
C SER A 12 -9.49 6.14 -1.41
N VAL A 13 -9.23 6.73 -2.59
CA VAL A 13 -9.95 7.93 -3.05
C VAL A 13 -11.44 7.61 -3.25
N ALA A 14 -11.73 6.47 -3.89
CA ALA A 14 -13.10 6.02 -4.12
C ALA A 14 -13.86 5.79 -2.79
N LEU A 15 -13.20 5.18 -1.80
CA LEU A 15 -13.81 4.92 -0.49
C LEU A 15 -14.11 6.21 0.27
N VAL A 16 -13.19 7.18 0.25
CA VAL A 16 -13.40 8.49 0.87
C VAL A 16 -14.56 9.21 0.17
N GLN A 17 -14.58 9.23 -1.16
CA GLN A 17 -15.68 9.83 -1.91
C GLN A 17 -17.03 9.17 -1.60
N TRP A 18 -17.05 7.83 -1.55
CA TRP A 18 -18.24 7.09 -1.14
C TRP A 18 -18.71 7.50 0.26
N ALA A 19 -17.80 7.60 1.23
CA ALA A 19 -18.12 7.98 2.60
C ALA A 19 -18.70 9.42 2.67
N ILE A 20 -18.17 10.35 1.88
CA ILE A 20 -18.66 11.72 1.74
C ILE A 20 -20.08 11.71 1.16
N GLU A 21 -20.33 11.00 0.06
CA GLU A 21 -21.65 10.91 -0.60
C GLU A 21 -22.71 10.25 0.30
N LYS A 22 -22.28 9.30 1.16
CA LYS A 22 -23.16 8.69 2.18
C LYS A 22 -23.38 9.58 3.41
N GLY A 23 -22.71 10.74 3.49
CA GLY A 23 -22.84 11.68 4.59
C GLY A 23 -22.32 11.12 5.92
N LEU A 24 -21.33 10.23 5.89
CA LEU A 24 -20.73 9.68 7.10
C LEU A 24 -20.14 10.80 7.93
N LYS A 25 -20.52 10.82 9.21
CA LYS A 25 -20.01 11.79 10.18
C LYS A 25 -18.81 11.24 10.92
N ASP A 26 -18.05 12.14 11.54
CA ASP A 26 -16.88 11.78 12.35
C ASP A 26 -15.92 10.86 11.55
N LEU A 27 -15.56 11.35 10.36
CA LEU A 27 -14.70 10.64 9.40
C LEU A 27 -13.23 10.97 9.65
N HIS A 28 -12.47 9.96 10.00
CA HIS A 28 -11.02 10.03 10.14
C HIS A 28 -10.35 9.23 9.03
N VAL A 29 -9.42 9.83 8.32
CA VAL A 29 -8.66 9.17 7.26
C VAL A 29 -7.20 9.15 7.64
N ALA A 30 -6.62 7.96 7.77
CA ALA A 30 -5.27 7.74 8.24
C ALA A 30 -4.37 7.18 7.14
N TYR A 31 -3.25 7.84 6.90
CA TYR A 31 -2.19 7.42 5.98
C TYR A 31 -0.99 6.92 6.77
N SER A 32 -0.57 5.68 6.54
CA SER A 32 0.65 5.13 7.13
C SER A 32 1.86 5.52 6.29
N ASN A 33 2.66 6.47 6.78
CA ASN A 33 3.89 6.88 6.10
C ASN A 33 5.00 5.85 6.30
N THR A 34 5.30 5.11 5.23
CA THR A 34 6.33 4.06 5.24
C THR A 34 7.74 4.58 4.97
N GLY A 35 7.89 5.89 4.68
CA GLY A 35 9.16 6.47 4.23
C GLY A 35 9.66 5.87 2.91
N TRP A 36 8.78 5.24 2.11
CA TRP A 36 9.13 4.51 0.90
C TRP A 36 8.26 4.88 -0.31
N ALA A 37 7.51 5.98 -0.23
CA ALA A 37 6.70 6.48 -1.33
C ALA A 37 7.55 6.99 -2.50
N ALA A 38 6.95 7.09 -3.68
CA ALA A 38 7.53 7.84 -4.78
C ALA A 38 7.58 9.34 -4.45
N ASP A 39 8.61 10.06 -4.92
CA ASP A 39 8.77 11.49 -4.64
C ASP A 39 7.52 12.30 -5.06
N PHE A 40 6.94 11.98 -6.22
CA PHE A 40 5.72 12.63 -6.74
C PHE A 40 4.43 12.25 -6.01
N TRP A 41 4.48 11.26 -5.11
CA TRP A 41 3.28 10.81 -4.39
C TRP A 41 2.80 11.83 -3.36
N ALA A 42 3.66 12.72 -2.90
CA ALA A 42 3.34 13.78 -1.94
C ALA A 42 2.21 14.69 -2.44
N GLU A 43 2.25 15.13 -3.71
CA GLU A 43 1.22 15.99 -4.31
C GLU A 43 -0.16 15.32 -4.32
N ARG A 44 -0.19 14.01 -4.58
CA ARG A 44 -1.44 13.24 -4.53
C ARG A 44 -1.96 13.11 -3.11
N LEU A 45 -1.08 12.91 -2.13
CA LEU A 45 -1.46 12.87 -0.71
C LEU A 45 -1.98 14.22 -0.22
N ASP A 46 -1.40 15.34 -0.67
CA ASP A 46 -1.89 16.68 -0.35
C ASP A 46 -3.29 16.91 -0.93
N SER A 47 -3.53 16.48 -2.16
CA SER A 47 -4.86 16.53 -2.79
C SER A 47 -5.86 15.62 -2.04
N PHE A 48 -5.41 14.44 -1.62
CA PHE A 48 -6.23 13.49 -0.86
C PHE A 48 -6.58 14.03 0.53
N ARG A 49 -5.64 14.65 1.23
CA ARG A 49 -5.87 15.38 2.47
C ARG A 49 -6.91 16.49 2.28
N ALA A 50 -6.72 17.32 1.25
CA ALA A 50 -7.65 18.41 0.94
C ALA A 50 -9.07 17.91 0.66
N LEU A 51 -9.24 16.77 -0.02
CA LEU A 51 -10.55 16.14 -0.22
C LEU A 51 -11.21 15.81 1.12
N VAL A 52 -10.48 15.20 2.05
CA VAL A 52 -10.99 14.83 3.38
C VAL A 52 -11.39 16.06 4.17
N GLU A 53 -10.49 17.03 4.34
CA GLU A 53 -10.66 18.20 5.20
C GLU A 53 -11.76 19.15 4.67
N LYS A 54 -11.83 19.36 3.36
CA LYS A 54 -12.88 20.17 2.71
C LYS A 54 -14.29 19.63 2.99
N ASN A 55 -14.42 18.33 3.21
CA ASN A 55 -15.69 17.66 3.48
C ASN A 55 -15.92 17.38 4.98
N GLY A 56 -15.16 18.05 5.85
CA GLY A 56 -15.35 18.01 7.30
C GLY A 56 -14.81 16.74 7.98
N GLY A 57 -13.98 15.94 7.28
CA GLY A 57 -13.23 14.85 7.88
C GLY A 57 -11.90 15.33 8.46
N THR A 58 -11.22 14.45 9.19
CA THR A 58 -9.89 14.69 9.74
C THR A 58 -8.87 13.76 9.07
N TYR A 59 -7.80 14.35 8.53
CA TYR A 59 -6.70 13.59 7.95
C TYR A 59 -5.57 13.40 8.96
N HIS A 60 -5.05 12.18 9.04
CA HIS A 60 -3.96 11.81 9.93
C HIS A 60 -2.83 11.18 9.12
N GLU A 61 -1.61 11.60 9.41
CA GLU A 61 -0.42 10.93 8.93
C GLU A 61 0.22 10.16 10.09
N ILE A 62 0.29 8.84 9.95
CA ILE A 62 0.85 7.95 10.96
C ILE A 62 2.32 7.69 10.59
N PRO A 63 3.29 8.18 11.38
CA PRO A 63 4.70 7.95 11.12
C PRO A 63 5.08 6.50 11.41
N SER A 64 6.12 6.02 10.73
CA SER A 64 6.77 4.76 11.02
C SER A 64 8.30 4.93 11.06
N GLU A 65 9.03 3.87 11.42
CA GLU A 65 10.51 3.90 11.36
C GLU A 65 11.08 4.05 9.94
N GLY A 66 10.24 3.86 8.93
CA GLY A 66 10.62 3.90 7.51
C GLY A 66 11.26 2.62 7.00
N MET A 67 11.13 2.38 5.68
CA MET A 67 11.58 1.14 5.04
C MET A 67 13.09 0.90 5.22
N VAL A 68 13.92 1.93 5.05
CA VAL A 68 15.39 1.77 5.14
C VAL A 68 15.83 1.39 6.54
N SER A 69 15.27 2.04 7.57
CA SER A 69 15.54 1.70 8.97
C SER A 69 15.11 0.27 9.28
N LEU A 70 13.91 -0.10 8.80
CA LEU A 70 13.36 -1.45 8.99
C LEU A 70 14.26 -2.53 8.36
N VAL A 71 14.66 -2.38 7.09
CA VAL A 71 15.48 -3.40 6.41
C VAL A 71 16.89 -3.47 7.00
N THR A 72 17.42 -2.35 7.50
CA THR A 72 18.70 -2.30 8.21
C THR A 72 18.60 -3.05 9.53
N ARG A 73 17.59 -2.77 10.34
CA ARG A 73 17.33 -3.44 11.61
C ARG A 73 17.08 -4.95 11.44
N LYS A 74 16.29 -5.33 10.42
CA LYS A 74 16.01 -6.74 10.10
C LYS A 74 17.17 -7.42 9.35
N LYS A 75 18.21 -6.67 8.98
CA LYS A 75 19.36 -7.15 8.19
C LYS A 75 18.95 -7.84 6.88
N GLY A 76 17.89 -7.35 6.24
CA GLY A 76 17.39 -7.91 4.97
C GLY A 76 16.04 -7.35 4.54
N TRP A 77 15.71 -7.57 3.28
CA TRP A 77 14.47 -7.10 2.66
C TRP A 77 13.27 -8.01 2.97
N PRO A 78 12.07 -7.44 3.12
CA PRO A 78 10.82 -8.20 3.06
C PRO A 78 10.65 -8.79 1.65
N ARG A 79 9.80 -9.80 1.53
CA ARG A 79 9.61 -10.52 0.27
C ARG A 79 8.18 -11.05 0.19
N ASN A 80 7.79 -11.45 -1.02
CA ASN A 80 6.51 -12.12 -1.20
C ASN A 80 6.38 -13.33 -0.25
N GLY A 81 5.24 -13.45 0.42
CA GLY A 81 4.98 -14.46 1.45
C GLY A 81 5.61 -14.15 2.83
N MET A 82 6.46 -13.14 2.94
CA MET A 82 7.06 -12.66 4.20
C MET A 82 7.17 -11.12 4.18
N ALA A 83 6.07 -10.45 3.89
CA ALA A 83 5.99 -8.99 3.80
C ALA A 83 5.91 -8.34 5.20
N PHE A 84 6.92 -8.56 6.05
CA PHE A 84 6.97 -7.99 7.41
C PHE A 84 6.87 -6.44 7.41
N CYS A 85 7.17 -5.78 6.29
CA CYS A 85 6.98 -4.34 6.14
C CYS A 85 5.51 -3.92 6.29
N SER A 86 4.55 -4.75 5.90
CA SER A 86 3.14 -4.47 6.08
C SER A 86 2.78 -4.36 7.57
N TYR A 87 3.24 -5.30 8.37
CA TYR A 87 3.01 -5.27 9.81
C TYR A 87 3.78 -4.13 10.48
N GLU A 88 5.09 -4.05 10.28
CA GLU A 88 5.97 -3.13 11.00
C GLU A 88 5.76 -1.65 10.64
N LEU A 89 5.45 -1.34 9.38
CA LEU A 89 5.33 0.05 8.91
C LEU A 89 3.90 0.55 8.74
N LYS A 90 2.91 -0.35 8.78
CA LYS A 90 1.51 0.02 8.57
C LYS A 90 0.62 -0.45 9.73
N ILE A 91 0.47 -1.77 9.90
CA ILE A 91 -0.50 -2.34 10.86
C ILE A 91 -0.15 -1.92 12.28
N LYS A 92 1.09 -2.18 12.72
CA LYS A 92 1.52 -1.88 14.09
C LYS A 92 1.40 -0.39 14.43
N PRO A 93 1.96 0.56 13.65
CA PRO A 93 1.78 1.99 13.92
C PRO A 93 0.30 2.42 13.87
N ALA A 94 -0.50 1.85 12.96
CA ALA A 94 -1.92 2.14 12.87
C ALA A 94 -2.69 1.66 14.11
N MET A 95 -2.36 0.49 14.65
CA MET A 95 -2.95 -0.02 15.89
C MET A 95 -2.58 0.86 17.10
N GLU A 96 -1.30 1.25 17.21
CA GLU A 96 -0.83 2.15 18.26
C GLU A 96 -1.54 3.51 18.18
N TRP A 97 -1.73 4.04 16.98
CA TRP A 97 -2.49 5.27 16.76
C TRP A 97 -3.99 5.09 17.11
N LEU A 98 -4.61 3.97 16.71
CA LEU A 98 -6.00 3.67 17.05
C LEU A 98 -6.24 3.68 18.57
N GLU A 99 -5.35 3.13 19.36
CA GLU A 99 -5.45 3.14 20.83
C GLU A 99 -5.44 4.58 21.40
N THR A 100 -4.88 5.55 20.67
CA THR A 100 -4.86 6.95 21.13
C THR A 100 -6.13 7.71 20.81
N ILE A 101 -6.79 7.41 19.66
CA ILE A 101 -7.97 8.18 19.22
C ILE A 101 -9.29 7.49 19.54
N ASP A 102 -9.25 6.19 19.79
CA ASP A 102 -10.42 5.34 20.05
C ASP A 102 -10.08 4.27 21.11
N PRO A 103 -9.78 4.72 22.35
CA PRO A 103 -9.36 3.80 23.43
C PRO A 103 -10.43 2.79 23.82
N ASP A 104 -11.72 3.11 23.60
CA ASP A 104 -12.84 2.23 23.92
C ASP A 104 -13.05 1.15 22.83
N GLY A 105 -12.46 1.32 21.65
CA GLY A 105 -12.52 0.34 20.56
C GLY A 105 -13.83 0.33 19.79
N ASP A 106 -14.62 1.40 19.87
CA ASP A 106 -15.97 1.50 19.29
C ASP A 106 -15.99 1.98 17.83
N ALA A 107 -14.85 2.36 17.29
CA ALA A 107 -14.76 2.87 15.93
C ALA A 107 -15.07 1.78 14.89
N THR A 108 -15.69 2.19 13.80
CA THR A 108 -15.88 1.36 12.61
C THR A 108 -14.75 1.64 11.61
N CYS A 109 -13.97 0.63 11.29
CA CYS A 109 -12.94 0.70 10.27
C CYS A 109 -13.52 0.39 8.89
N LEU A 110 -13.20 1.21 7.89
CA LEU A 110 -13.66 1.07 6.52
C LEU A 110 -12.47 0.77 5.60
N VAL A 111 -12.63 -0.21 4.71
CA VAL A 111 -11.61 -0.58 3.73
C VAL A 111 -12.16 -0.61 2.32
N GLY A 112 -11.33 -0.20 1.35
CA GLY A 112 -11.68 -0.11 -0.07
C GLY A 112 -11.46 -1.40 -0.86
N VAL A 113 -11.46 -2.56 -0.20
CA VAL A 113 -11.27 -3.86 -0.87
C VAL A 113 -12.44 -4.17 -1.77
N ARG A 114 -12.16 -4.62 -3.01
CA ARG A 114 -13.16 -5.09 -3.98
C ARG A 114 -12.91 -6.54 -4.37
N ARG A 115 -13.99 -7.34 -4.50
CA ARG A 115 -13.89 -8.75 -4.88
C ARG A 115 -13.33 -8.95 -6.28
N GLU A 116 -13.56 -7.99 -7.16
CA GLU A 116 -13.12 -8.02 -8.56
C GLU A 116 -11.58 -7.88 -8.73
N GLU A 117 -10.88 -7.40 -7.71
CA GLU A 117 -9.44 -7.12 -7.81
C GLU A 117 -8.57 -8.37 -8.03
N SER A 118 -8.97 -9.50 -7.45
CA SER A 118 -8.22 -10.75 -7.58
C SER A 118 -9.03 -11.96 -7.14
N ALA A 119 -8.64 -13.15 -7.61
CA ALA A 119 -9.23 -14.41 -7.17
C ALA A 119 -9.17 -14.59 -5.64
N ARG A 120 -8.14 -14.10 -4.98
CA ARG A 120 -7.99 -14.14 -3.53
C ARG A 120 -9.02 -13.25 -2.83
N ARG A 121 -9.35 -12.09 -3.40
CA ARG A 121 -10.34 -11.15 -2.86
C ARG A 121 -11.77 -11.50 -3.23
N ALA A 122 -11.99 -12.44 -4.14
CA ALA A 122 -13.33 -12.86 -4.57
C ALA A 122 -14.24 -13.33 -3.43
N GLN A 123 -13.65 -13.81 -2.33
CA GLN A 123 -14.38 -14.25 -1.12
C GLN A 123 -14.24 -13.26 0.05
N TRP A 124 -13.77 -12.03 -0.20
CA TRP A 124 -13.60 -11.05 0.86
C TRP A 124 -14.93 -10.72 1.54
N PRO A 125 -14.98 -10.70 2.89
CA PRO A 125 -16.20 -10.42 3.64
C PRO A 125 -16.60 -8.95 3.53
N GLU A 126 -17.90 -8.68 3.58
CA GLU A 126 -18.41 -7.30 3.64
C GLU A 126 -18.23 -6.70 5.03
N TRP A 127 -18.27 -7.57 6.04
CA TRP A 127 -18.18 -7.24 7.44
C TRP A 127 -17.31 -8.25 8.18
N VAL A 128 -16.49 -7.74 9.11
CA VAL A 128 -15.80 -8.51 10.13
C VAL A 128 -16.07 -7.84 11.46
N GLU A 129 -16.64 -8.56 12.43
CA GLU A 129 -17.02 -8.00 13.71
C GLU A 129 -15.79 -7.56 14.53
N GLU A 130 -14.77 -8.40 14.59
CA GLU A 130 -13.52 -8.15 15.28
C GLU A 130 -12.32 -8.37 14.35
N SER A 131 -11.74 -7.29 13.87
CA SER A 131 -10.57 -7.37 12.99
C SER A 131 -9.27 -7.26 13.78
N GLN A 132 -8.47 -8.32 13.79
CA GLN A 132 -7.18 -8.36 14.48
C GLN A 132 -6.19 -7.30 13.97
N ASN A 133 -6.22 -6.98 12.68
CA ASN A 133 -5.37 -5.95 12.09
C ASN A 133 -5.84 -4.53 12.42
N HIS A 134 -6.99 -4.37 13.04
CA HIS A 134 -7.61 -3.11 13.43
C HIS A 134 -7.88 -3.04 14.93
N GLY A 135 -7.10 -3.78 15.73
CA GLY A 135 -7.20 -3.77 17.19
C GLY A 135 -8.55 -4.24 17.72
N GLY A 136 -9.17 -5.25 17.09
CA GLY A 136 -10.47 -5.80 17.50
C GLY A 136 -11.69 -5.04 16.98
N ARG A 137 -11.50 -3.88 16.35
CA ARG A 137 -12.61 -3.04 15.83
C ARG A 137 -13.35 -3.70 14.67
N SER A 138 -14.61 -3.31 14.49
CA SER A 138 -15.38 -3.78 13.35
C SER A 138 -14.80 -3.26 12.03
N LEU A 139 -14.81 -4.11 10.99
CA LEU A 139 -14.30 -3.79 9.66
C LEU A 139 -15.41 -3.91 8.62
N HIS A 140 -15.61 -2.86 7.85
CA HIS A 140 -16.60 -2.82 6.79
C HIS A 140 -15.93 -2.58 5.43
N SER A 141 -16.23 -3.46 4.47
CA SER A 141 -15.71 -3.39 3.10
C SER A 141 -16.76 -2.79 2.18
N GLN A 142 -16.89 -1.47 2.21
CA GLN A 142 -17.99 -0.75 1.56
C GLN A 142 -17.94 -0.83 0.02
N LEU A 143 -16.75 -0.99 -0.56
CA LEU A 143 -16.58 -1.10 -2.01
C LEU A 143 -16.53 -2.56 -2.49
N VAL A 144 -16.78 -3.53 -1.61
CA VAL A 144 -16.55 -4.96 -1.87
C VAL A 144 -17.27 -5.49 -3.11
N ARG A 145 -18.45 -4.92 -3.45
CA ARG A 145 -19.25 -5.29 -4.62
C ARG A 145 -19.10 -4.31 -5.81
N HIS A 146 -18.35 -3.22 -5.64
CA HIS A 146 -18.17 -2.27 -6.73
C HIS A 146 -17.30 -2.85 -7.83
N SER A 147 -17.74 -2.67 -9.06
CA SER A 147 -16.93 -2.91 -10.26
C SER A 147 -15.81 -1.87 -10.39
N VAL A 148 -14.84 -2.14 -11.27
CA VAL A 148 -13.80 -1.16 -11.64
C VAL A 148 -14.44 0.15 -12.12
N GLN A 149 -15.49 0.05 -12.95
CA GLN A 149 -16.17 1.22 -13.47
C GLN A 149 -16.83 2.05 -12.37
N GLU A 150 -17.58 1.45 -11.44
CA GLU A 150 -18.22 2.16 -10.33
C GLU A 150 -17.19 2.81 -9.40
N ARG A 151 -16.05 2.15 -9.16
CA ARG A 151 -14.93 2.73 -8.44
C ARG A 151 -14.36 3.96 -9.17
N ASP A 152 -14.12 3.84 -10.47
CA ASP A 152 -13.53 4.92 -11.27
C ASP A 152 -14.47 6.14 -11.33
N GLU A 153 -15.78 5.92 -11.39
CA GLU A 153 -16.78 6.99 -11.30
C GLU A 153 -16.69 7.74 -9.95
N LEU A 154 -16.48 7.03 -8.84
CA LEU A 154 -16.25 7.67 -7.53
C LEU A 154 -14.99 8.53 -7.55
N ILE A 155 -13.90 8.04 -8.13
CA ILE A 155 -12.63 8.79 -8.25
C ILE A 155 -12.81 10.08 -9.05
N LEU A 156 -13.50 9.99 -10.19
CA LEU A 156 -13.76 11.15 -11.04
C LEU A 156 -14.65 12.19 -10.34
N ARG A 157 -15.67 11.76 -9.58
CA ARG A 157 -16.51 12.66 -8.77
C ARG A 157 -15.73 13.31 -7.63
N ALA A 158 -14.70 12.64 -7.11
CA ALA A 158 -13.77 13.22 -6.14
C ALA A 158 -12.84 14.30 -6.75
N GLY A 159 -12.84 14.45 -8.09
CA GLY A 159 -11.94 15.35 -8.81
C GLY A 159 -10.54 14.81 -9.02
N PHE A 160 -10.37 13.47 -8.94
CA PHE A 160 -9.09 12.81 -9.15
C PHE A 160 -9.04 12.12 -10.51
N GLU A 161 -7.83 12.01 -11.05
CA GLU A 161 -7.56 11.12 -12.17
C GLU A 161 -7.46 9.67 -11.70
N VAL A 162 -8.02 8.76 -12.51
CA VAL A 162 -7.84 7.32 -12.30
C VAL A 162 -6.42 6.94 -12.65
N LEU A 163 -5.70 6.39 -11.69
CA LEU A 163 -4.33 5.96 -11.91
C LEU A 163 -4.31 4.68 -12.76
N PRO A 164 -3.45 4.63 -13.80
CA PRO A 164 -3.26 3.42 -14.60
C PRO A 164 -2.41 2.36 -13.88
N HIS A 165 -1.94 2.65 -12.68
CA HIS A 165 -1.06 1.81 -11.88
C HIS A 165 -1.54 1.76 -10.44
N ARG A 166 -0.97 0.87 -9.66
CA ARG A 166 -1.23 0.76 -8.21
C ARG A 166 -0.75 1.99 -7.44
N SER A 167 -1.16 2.11 -6.18
CA SER A 167 -0.66 3.12 -5.26
C SER A 167 0.88 3.13 -5.19
N MET A 168 1.46 4.32 -5.23
CA MET A 168 2.90 4.55 -5.15
C MET A 168 3.37 4.94 -3.73
N GLU A 169 2.57 4.65 -2.71
CA GLU A 169 2.96 4.79 -1.29
C GLU A 169 4.11 3.87 -0.88
N CYS A 170 4.31 2.79 -1.65
CA CYS A 170 5.48 1.92 -1.59
C CYS A 170 6.05 1.79 -3.01
N TYR A 171 7.15 2.45 -3.29
CA TYR A 171 7.73 2.51 -4.64
C TYR A 171 9.18 2.03 -4.67
N PRO A 172 9.42 0.81 -5.20
CA PRO A 172 8.42 -0.20 -5.52
C PRO A 172 7.93 -0.96 -4.27
N CYS A 173 6.77 -1.58 -4.37
CA CYS A 173 6.33 -2.55 -3.38
C CYS A 173 7.19 -3.82 -3.47
N VAL A 174 7.39 -4.51 -2.36
CA VAL A 174 8.09 -5.83 -2.33
C VAL A 174 7.35 -6.90 -3.13
N ASN A 175 6.06 -6.69 -3.38
CA ASN A 175 5.20 -7.51 -4.22
C ASN A 175 5.01 -6.89 -5.62
N ALA A 176 5.93 -6.02 -6.05
CA ALA A 176 5.88 -5.39 -7.36
C ALA A 176 5.92 -6.44 -8.48
N SER A 177 5.07 -6.23 -9.48
CA SER A 177 5.09 -7.01 -10.72
C SER A 177 6.30 -6.62 -11.59
N LYS A 178 6.55 -7.39 -12.64
CA LYS A 178 7.57 -7.05 -13.64
C LYS A 178 7.29 -5.67 -14.27
N ALA A 179 6.03 -5.35 -14.53
CA ALA A 179 5.61 -4.06 -15.08
C ALA A 179 5.90 -2.91 -14.11
N ASP A 180 5.61 -3.08 -12.80
CA ASP A 180 5.91 -2.07 -11.78
C ASP A 180 7.41 -1.81 -11.68
N ILE A 181 8.24 -2.85 -11.77
CA ILE A 181 9.71 -2.71 -11.74
C ILE A 181 10.20 -1.99 -13.00
N ALA A 182 9.61 -2.28 -14.16
CA ALA A 182 9.97 -1.64 -15.43
C ALA A 182 9.72 -0.12 -15.43
N MET A 183 8.81 0.37 -14.59
CA MET A 183 8.46 1.79 -14.45
C MET A 183 9.43 2.57 -13.55
N LEU A 184 10.37 1.90 -12.85
CA LEU A 184 11.31 2.58 -11.98
C LEU A 184 12.24 3.51 -12.77
N ASP A 185 12.36 4.74 -12.28
CA ASP A 185 13.34 5.70 -12.79
C ASP A 185 14.76 5.40 -12.28
N SER A 186 15.76 6.00 -12.93
CA SER A 186 17.17 5.78 -12.58
C SER A 186 17.50 6.22 -11.16
N LYS A 187 16.94 7.34 -10.70
CA LYS A 187 17.18 7.86 -9.33
C LYS A 187 16.71 6.86 -8.27
N ARG A 188 15.54 6.26 -8.51
CA ARG A 188 14.99 5.25 -7.60
C ARG A 188 15.78 3.95 -7.62
N ILE A 189 16.23 3.53 -8.79
CA ILE A 189 17.11 2.35 -8.95
C ILE A 189 18.43 2.57 -8.19
N ASP A 190 19.09 3.71 -8.38
CA ASP A 190 20.33 4.05 -7.70
C ASP A 190 20.16 4.08 -6.17
N TYR A 191 19.04 4.64 -5.71
CA TYR A 191 18.70 4.67 -4.28
C TYR A 191 18.55 3.27 -3.69
N ILE A 192 17.78 2.40 -4.34
CA ILE A 192 17.57 1.00 -3.88
C ILE A 192 18.89 0.25 -3.89
N GLU A 193 19.69 0.40 -4.96
CA GLU A 193 21.01 -0.23 -5.07
C GLU A 193 21.94 0.20 -3.92
N SER A 194 21.92 1.48 -3.55
CA SER A 194 22.71 1.99 -2.42
C SER A 194 22.32 1.31 -1.09
N VAL A 195 21.02 1.09 -0.86
CA VAL A 195 20.53 0.37 0.31
C VAL A 195 20.93 -1.11 0.27
N GLU A 196 20.83 -1.76 -0.90
CA GLU A 196 21.28 -3.15 -1.08
C GLU A 196 22.77 -3.31 -0.78
N ILE A 197 23.62 -2.38 -1.26
CA ILE A 197 25.05 -2.34 -0.97
C ILE A 197 25.29 -2.19 0.54
N GLY A 198 24.58 -1.25 1.18
CA GLY A 198 24.68 -1.01 2.63
C GLY A 198 24.30 -2.23 3.48
N LEU A 199 23.36 -3.04 3.02
CA LEU A 199 22.98 -4.29 3.70
C LEU A 199 24.01 -5.42 3.51
N GLY A 200 24.84 -5.36 2.47
CA GLY A 200 25.92 -6.27 2.18
C GLY A 200 25.46 -7.68 1.82
N VAL A 201 26.20 -8.67 2.29
CA VAL A 201 25.95 -10.10 2.03
C VAL A 201 25.45 -10.83 3.27
N GLY A 202 24.73 -11.89 3.08
CA GLY A 202 24.29 -12.77 4.18
C GLY A 202 25.47 -13.59 4.73
N GLU A 203 25.71 -13.50 6.03
CA GLU A 203 26.82 -14.17 6.71
C GLU A 203 26.93 -15.68 6.40
N ARG A 204 25.79 -16.38 6.41
CA ARG A 204 25.74 -17.82 6.15
C ARG A 204 25.69 -18.19 4.66
N SER A 205 25.12 -17.33 3.82
CA SER A 205 24.85 -17.65 2.41
C SER A 205 25.87 -17.07 1.44
N GLY A 206 26.63 -16.05 1.85
CA GLY A 206 27.50 -15.25 0.98
C GLY A 206 26.77 -14.50 -0.14
N LYS A 207 25.41 -14.54 -0.15
CA LYS A 207 24.61 -13.92 -1.21
C LYS A 207 24.26 -12.48 -0.86
N LYS A 208 24.21 -11.60 -1.86
CA LYS A 208 23.76 -10.22 -1.71
C LYS A 208 22.34 -10.16 -1.11
N LYS A 209 22.11 -9.21 -0.24
CA LYS A 209 20.80 -8.94 0.37
C LYS A 209 20.05 -7.97 -0.51
N THR A 210 19.30 -8.48 -1.46
CA THR A 210 18.59 -7.69 -2.47
C THR A 210 17.10 -7.63 -2.21
N MET A 211 16.45 -6.54 -2.65
CA MET A 211 15.01 -6.32 -2.50
C MET A 211 14.22 -7.38 -3.29
N PHE A 212 14.63 -7.61 -4.52
CA PHE A 212 14.01 -8.62 -5.37
C PHE A 212 14.92 -9.85 -5.52
N ARG A 213 14.30 -11.03 -5.48
CA ARG A 213 15.02 -12.28 -5.78
C ARG A 213 15.14 -12.42 -7.28
N PRO A 214 16.16 -13.17 -7.73
CA PRO A 214 16.26 -13.53 -9.14
C PRO A 214 14.93 -14.09 -9.64
N ALA A 215 14.36 -13.43 -10.64
CA ALA A 215 13.07 -13.81 -11.21
C ALA A 215 13.16 -15.07 -12.09
N SER A 216 14.38 -15.56 -12.35
CA SER A 216 14.62 -16.76 -13.13
C SER A 216 15.88 -17.48 -12.66
N LYS A 217 16.02 -18.77 -13.02
CA LYS A 217 17.23 -19.58 -12.83
C LYS A 217 18.50 -18.97 -13.48
N LYS A 218 18.39 -17.87 -14.21
CA LYS A 218 19.48 -17.14 -14.87
C LYS A 218 20.11 -16.02 -14.05
N GLY A 219 19.68 -15.83 -12.78
CA GLY A 219 20.53 -15.19 -11.81
C GLY A 219 20.60 -13.68 -11.79
N ALA A 220 19.59 -12.93 -12.25
CA ALA A 220 19.54 -11.50 -11.97
C ALA A 220 19.48 -11.27 -10.45
N SER A 221 20.45 -10.56 -9.89
CA SER A 221 20.55 -10.32 -8.45
C SER A 221 20.83 -8.84 -8.16
N GLY A 222 19.88 -8.21 -7.47
CA GLY A 222 19.91 -6.79 -7.20
C GLY A 222 18.99 -6.00 -8.12
N ILE A 223 18.58 -4.84 -7.62
CA ILE A 223 17.55 -4.04 -8.29
C ILE A 223 17.91 -3.71 -9.76
N ARG A 224 19.16 -3.37 -10.03
CA ARG A 224 19.59 -2.97 -11.39
C ARG A 224 19.47 -4.11 -12.39
N GLU A 225 19.91 -5.32 -12.05
CA GLU A 225 19.79 -6.48 -12.92
C GLU A 225 18.33 -6.92 -13.09
N VAL A 226 17.54 -6.84 -12.02
CA VAL A 226 16.10 -7.17 -12.07
C VAL A 226 15.34 -6.13 -12.90
N TRP A 227 15.71 -4.84 -12.82
CA TRP A 227 15.15 -3.80 -13.67
C TRP A 227 15.51 -4.04 -15.15
N GLN A 228 16.78 -4.33 -15.47
CA GLN A 228 17.19 -4.67 -16.85
C GLN A 228 16.41 -5.87 -17.38
N TRP A 229 16.26 -6.92 -16.56
CA TRP A 229 15.42 -8.06 -16.92
C TRP A 229 13.96 -7.64 -17.15
N SER A 230 13.43 -6.71 -16.38
CA SER A 230 12.05 -6.25 -16.55
C SER A 230 11.80 -5.57 -17.89
N GLN A 231 12.84 -4.98 -18.49
CA GLN A 231 12.78 -4.35 -19.82
C GLN A 231 12.75 -5.36 -20.97
N THR A 232 13.13 -6.62 -20.72
CA THR A 232 13.16 -7.64 -21.78
C THR A 232 11.79 -8.25 -21.98
N SER A 233 11.17 -7.95 -23.14
CA SER A 233 10.08 -8.60 -23.90
C SER A 233 8.81 -9.13 -23.19
N ASN A 234 7.69 -8.89 -23.90
CA ASN A 234 6.44 -9.66 -23.94
C ASN A 234 5.62 -9.78 -22.64
N PHE A 235 5.23 -8.65 -22.05
CA PHE A 235 4.10 -8.66 -21.14
C PHE A 235 3.04 -7.66 -21.61
N ALA A 236 1.82 -8.18 -21.79
CA ALA A 236 0.65 -7.32 -21.87
C ALA A 236 0.48 -6.60 -20.52
N PRO A 237 0.22 -5.27 -20.51
CA PRO A 237 -0.15 -4.60 -19.28
C PRO A 237 -1.45 -5.21 -18.76
N GLY A 238 -1.50 -5.67 -17.51
CA GLY A 238 -2.74 -6.11 -16.89
C GLY A 238 -2.73 -7.37 -16.03
N GLN A 239 -1.64 -8.12 -15.94
CA GLN A 239 -1.54 -9.23 -14.99
C GLN A 239 -0.62 -8.85 -13.83
N ALA A 240 -1.17 -8.11 -12.88
CA ALA A 240 -0.56 -7.91 -11.58
C ALA A 240 -1.20 -8.88 -10.59
N ASP A 241 -0.48 -9.92 -10.20
CA ASP A 241 -0.79 -10.64 -8.98
C ASP A 241 -0.51 -9.71 -7.80
N ILE A 242 -1.56 -9.05 -7.33
CA ILE A 242 -1.47 -8.08 -6.23
C ILE A 242 -1.63 -8.86 -4.94
N PHE A 243 -0.55 -9.03 -4.20
CA PHE A 243 -0.57 -9.64 -2.88
C PHE A 243 -0.32 -8.58 -1.80
N CYS A 244 -1.36 -7.90 -1.37
CA CYS A 244 -1.37 -7.22 -0.10
C CYS A 244 -2.60 -7.66 0.69
N ASP A 245 -2.36 -8.41 1.78
CA ASP A 245 -3.40 -9.05 2.58
C ASP A 245 -3.96 -8.20 3.70
N SER A 246 -3.34 -7.06 3.96
CA SER A 246 -3.64 -6.29 5.17
C SER A 246 -4.85 -5.36 5.04
N GLY A 247 -5.41 -5.17 3.85
CA GLY A 247 -6.39 -4.11 3.60
C GLY A 247 -5.81 -2.68 3.65
N PHE A 248 -4.54 -2.55 4.06
CA PHE A 248 -3.81 -1.27 4.14
C PHE A 248 -3.12 -0.87 2.82
N CYS A 249 -3.20 -1.71 1.79
CA CYS A 249 -2.67 -1.43 0.46
C CYS A 249 -3.86 -1.31 -0.48
N GLY A 250 -4.29 -0.09 -0.77
CA GLY A 250 -5.27 0.24 -1.79
C GLY A 250 -4.63 0.56 -3.12
#